data_6a89fc8c967ae47bc9f54ad1d6a9dfe3
#
_entry.id   6a89fc8c967ae47bc9f54ad1d6a9dfe3
#
_cell.length_a   1.000
_cell.length_b   1.000
_cell.length_c   1.000
_cell.angle_alpha   90.00
_cell.angle_beta   90.00
_cell.angle_gamma   90.00
#
_symmetry.space_group_name_H-M   'P 1'
#
loop_
_entity.id
_entity.type
_entity.pdbx_description
1 polymer ?
#
loop_
_entity_poly.entity_id
_entity_poly.type
_entity_poly.pdbx_seq_one_letter_code
_entity_poly.pdbx_strand_id
1 'polypeptide(L)'
;DVNGEYINLSKTKPNSPKPQRRVIVLTPGANMKLTLPQVGLRTVLGVLLFALDLPGNSARVFSGIWRQLQERNELTLSSLGAAIQRWDCHESVRDAMISRYNTMVESGIFTDDQSEASDLERIAGQLSEGGALIINMKNQFSTIRRMTVEILLSKLTDLLTSWKLRAIFLFAEEAHLYLRETYWEDIITRMRHLGIFTTFITNQPDTIRESIYRQADNIFLFNFVNENDLETVSKVARIDGESVKLIARDLPPHHCLIIGEAVNNFPIVVNVRSIDAETMGETRFFFRD
;
A
#
# COMPACT_ATOMS: atom_id res chain seq x y z
N ASP A 1 -2.91 5.10 -3.78
CA ASP A 1 -3.63 5.71 -4.90
C ASP A 1 -2.98 5.27 -6.21
N VAL A 2 -3.51 4.19 -6.77
CA VAL A 2 -2.95 3.56 -7.99
C VAL A 2 -3.37 4.32 -9.25
N ASN A 3 -4.56 4.88 -9.22
CA ASN A 3 -5.18 5.55 -10.37
C ASN A 3 -4.91 7.06 -10.39
N GLY A 4 -4.42 7.64 -9.30
CA GLY A 4 -4.20 9.08 -9.14
C GLY A 4 -5.50 9.86 -8.96
N GLU A 5 -6.51 9.24 -8.35
CA GLU A 5 -7.84 9.85 -8.18
C GLU A 5 -7.91 10.82 -7.01
N TYR A 6 -7.03 10.66 -6.01
CA TYR A 6 -7.07 11.40 -4.75
C TYR A 6 -6.06 12.54 -4.65
N ILE A 7 -5.25 12.79 -5.69
CA ILE A 7 -4.21 13.84 -5.67
C ILE A 7 -4.75 15.24 -5.41
N ASN A 8 -6.03 15.48 -5.74
CA ASN A 8 -6.74 16.73 -5.52
C ASN A 8 -7.60 16.73 -4.24
N LEU A 9 -7.47 15.78 -3.35
CA LEU A 9 -8.31 15.64 -2.16
C LEU A 9 -8.25 16.87 -1.20
N SER A 10 -7.20 17.69 -1.29
CA SER A 10 -7.10 18.96 -0.56
C SER A 10 -8.04 20.06 -1.11
N LYS A 11 -8.48 19.91 -2.35
CA LYS A 11 -9.38 20.89 -2.98
C LYS A 11 -10.81 20.51 -2.66
N THR A 12 -11.57 21.48 -2.15
CA THR A 12 -13.00 21.33 -1.94
C THR A 12 -13.76 21.87 -3.13
N LYS A 13 -14.90 21.25 -3.44
CA LYS A 13 -15.81 21.78 -4.46
C LYS A 13 -16.25 23.21 -4.10
N PRO A 14 -16.52 24.08 -5.09
CA PRO A 14 -17.06 25.40 -4.86
C PRO A 14 -18.28 25.33 -3.92
N ASN A 15 -18.33 26.23 -2.95
CA ASN A 15 -19.39 26.32 -1.94
C ASN A 15 -19.42 25.21 -0.88
N SER A 16 -18.37 24.41 -0.74
CA SER A 16 -18.27 23.48 0.38
C SER A 16 -17.95 24.23 1.68
N PRO A 17 -18.75 24.06 2.75
CA PRO A 17 -18.51 24.71 4.04
C PRO A 17 -17.39 24.05 4.86
N LYS A 18 -16.81 22.93 4.39
CA LYS A 18 -15.84 22.17 5.16
C LYS A 18 -14.45 22.78 5.07
N PRO A 19 -13.73 22.87 6.20
CA PRO A 19 -12.35 23.32 6.19
C PRO A 19 -11.49 22.36 5.37
N GLN A 20 -10.56 22.90 4.61
CA GLN A 20 -9.57 22.11 3.89
C GLN A 20 -8.71 21.31 4.89
N ARG A 21 -8.63 20.02 4.69
CA ARG A 21 -7.72 19.14 5.45
C ARG A 21 -6.34 19.17 4.83
N ARG A 22 -5.32 19.01 5.66
CA ARG A 22 -3.95 18.90 5.17
C ARG A 22 -3.79 17.60 4.39
N VAL A 23 -3.38 17.71 3.13
CA VAL A 23 -3.10 16.58 2.26
C VAL A 23 -1.67 16.72 1.75
N ILE A 24 -0.88 15.67 1.88
CA ILE A 24 0.47 15.58 1.35
C ILE A 24 0.46 14.47 0.30
N VAL A 25 0.98 14.77 -0.88
CA VAL A 25 1.07 13.82 -1.99
C VAL A 25 2.53 13.47 -2.23
N LEU A 26 2.86 12.20 -2.12
CA LEU A 26 4.17 11.65 -2.46
C LEU A 26 4.07 10.74 -3.68
N THR A 27 5.03 10.87 -4.58
CA THR A 27 5.16 10.03 -5.77
C THR A 27 6.52 9.34 -5.72
N PRO A 28 6.56 7.98 -5.67
CA PRO A 28 7.81 7.22 -5.63
C PRO A 28 8.74 7.58 -6.78
N GLY A 29 10.01 7.80 -6.48
CA GLY A 29 11.03 8.19 -7.45
C GLY A 29 10.98 9.66 -7.91
N ALA A 30 9.94 10.41 -7.56
CA ALA A 30 9.85 11.84 -7.84
C ALA A 30 10.13 12.66 -6.57
N ASN A 31 9.13 12.81 -5.70
CA ASN A 31 9.23 13.53 -4.42
C ASN A 31 9.18 12.59 -3.19
N MET A 32 9.14 11.28 -3.40
CA MET A 32 9.37 10.26 -2.39
C MET A 32 10.69 9.56 -2.71
N LYS A 33 11.77 10.05 -2.11
CA LYS A 33 13.10 9.48 -2.18
C LYS A 33 13.63 9.22 -0.78
N LEU A 34 14.38 8.16 -0.58
CA LEU A 34 14.86 7.72 0.72
C LEU A 34 16.34 7.31 0.64
N THR A 35 17.11 7.63 1.66
CA THR A 35 18.48 7.10 1.76
C THR A 35 18.48 5.70 2.36
N LEU A 36 19.48 4.88 2.01
CA LEU A 36 19.62 3.54 2.58
C LEU A 36 19.66 3.53 4.13
N PRO A 37 20.40 4.44 4.80
CA PRO A 37 20.37 4.52 6.26
C PRO A 37 19.00 4.82 6.84
N GLN A 38 18.20 5.71 6.21
CA GLN A 38 16.82 6.00 6.65
C GLN A 38 15.90 4.80 6.51
N VAL A 39 16.05 4.05 5.43
CA VAL A 39 15.23 2.85 5.17
C VAL A 39 15.60 1.72 6.13
N GLY A 40 16.90 1.46 6.29
CA GLY A 40 17.44 0.43 7.16
C GLY A 40 17.43 -0.98 6.54
N LEU A 41 18.33 -1.83 7.03
CA LEU A 41 18.55 -3.19 6.49
C LEU A 41 17.28 -4.03 6.46
N ARG A 42 16.49 -4.02 7.54
CA ARG A 42 15.28 -4.83 7.65
C ARG A 42 14.29 -4.54 6.52
N THR A 43 14.05 -3.26 6.28
CA THR A 43 13.12 -2.82 5.23
C THR A 43 13.65 -3.13 3.84
N VAL A 44 14.95 -2.88 3.60
CA VAL A 44 15.58 -3.19 2.30
C VAL A 44 15.57 -4.69 2.03
N LEU A 45 15.80 -5.52 3.05
CA LEU A 45 15.65 -6.98 2.90
C LEU A 45 14.21 -7.38 2.59
N GLY A 46 13.22 -6.75 3.20
CA GLY A 46 11.81 -6.95 2.85
C GLY A 46 11.55 -6.65 1.37
N VAL A 47 12.02 -5.50 0.90
CA VAL A 47 11.94 -5.13 -0.54
C VAL A 47 12.61 -6.18 -1.43
N LEU A 48 13.83 -6.59 -1.09
CA LEU A 48 14.58 -7.55 -1.89
C LEU A 48 13.91 -8.93 -1.94
N LEU A 49 13.43 -9.42 -0.79
CA LEU A 49 12.85 -10.76 -0.67
C LEU A 49 11.42 -10.82 -1.22
N PHE A 50 10.57 -9.85 -0.89
CA PHE A 50 9.14 -9.93 -1.16
C PHE A 50 8.69 -9.12 -2.40
N ALA A 51 9.34 -7.99 -2.69
CA ALA A 51 9.02 -7.21 -3.87
C ALA A 51 9.85 -7.59 -5.10
N LEU A 52 11.11 -8.04 -4.89
CA LEU A 52 12.06 -8.31 -5.96
C LEU A 52 12.48 -9.79 -6.07
N ASP A 53 11.92 -10.68 -5.26
CA ASP A 53 12.14 -12.13 -5.31
C ASP A 53 13.64 -12.51 -5.23
N LEU A 54 14.40 -11.88 -4.31
CA LEU A 54 15.81 -12.24 -4.09
C LEU A 54 15.92 -13.59 -3.38
N PRO A 55 16.71 -14.55 -3.89
CA PRO A 55 16.92 -15.82 -3.19
C PRO A 55 17.50 -15.64 -1.78
N GLY A 56 17.04 -16.46 -0.82
CA GLY A 56 17.44 -16.35 0.59
C GLY A 56 18.95 -16.47 0.84
N ASN A 57 19.68 -17.24 0.00
CA ASN A 57 21.13 -17.30 0.07
C ASN A 57 21.78 -15.96 -0.30
N SER A 58 21.29 -15.31 -1.36
CA SER A 58 21.75 -13.99 -1.79
C SER A 58 21.41 -12.91 -0.75
N ALA A 59 20.25 -13.00 -0.10
CA ALA A 59 19.85 -12.09 0.97
C ALA A 59 20.79 -12.16 2.19
N ARG A 60 21.30 -13.35 2.52
CA ARG A 60 22.31 -13.51 3.59
C ARG A 60 23.63 -12.82 3.24
N VAL A 61 24.11 -12.99 2.01
CA VAL A 61 25.34 -12.34 1.52
C VAL A 61 25.13 -10.82 1.50
N PHE A 62 24.02 -10.35 0.96
CA PHE A 62 23.64 -8.93 0.96
C PHE A 62 23.67 -8.31 2.36
N SER A 63 23.14 -9.04 3.36
CA SER A 63 23.16 -8.58 4.75
C SER A 63 24.59 -8.42 5.31
N GLY A 64 25.52 -9.29 4.89
CA GLY A 64 26.93 -9.17 5.25
C GLY A 64 27.57 -7.91 4.66
N ILE A 65 27.36 -7.67 3.36
CA ILE A 65 27.83 -6.46 2.67
C ILE A 65 27.30 -5.21 3.33
N TRP A 66 25.99 -5.16 3.59
CA TRP A 66 25.34 -4.02 4.24
C TRP A 66 25.98 -3.67 5.58
N ARG A 67 26.11 -4.67 6.48
CA ARG A 67 26.70 -4.48 7.82
C ARG A 67 28.12 -3.95 7.76
N GLN A 68 28.95 -4.49 6.85
CA GLN A 68 30.31 -4.03 6.67
C GLN A 68 30.37 -2.56 6.26
N LEU A 69 29.52 -2.13 5.30
CA LEU A 69 29.45 -0.74 4.89
C LEU A 69 28.92 0.16 6.02
N GLN A 70 27.94 -0.31 6.76
CA GLN A 70 27.37 0.42 7.90
C GLN A 70 28.40 0.63 9.03
N GLU A 71 29.17 -0.39 9.35
CA GLU A 71 30.25 -0.30 10.38
C GLU A 71 31.33 0.70 9.98
N ARG A 72 31.58 0.87 8.69
CA ARG A 72 32.54 1.84 8.14
C ARG A 72 31.95 3.25 7.94
N ASN A 73 30.64 3.45 8.20
CA ASN A 73 29.92 4.67 7.86
C ASN A 73 29.99 5.03 6.36
N GLU A 74 30.09 4.02 5.50
CA GLU A 74 30.19 4.17 4.05
C GLU A 74 28.91 3.73 3.33
N LEU A 75 27.79 3.53 4.04
CA LEU A 75 26.57 3.00 3.47
C LEU A 75 25.86 4.04 2.60
N THR A 76 26.07 3.93 1.30
CA THR A 76 25.42 4.68 0.24
C THR A 76 24.91 3.72 -0.83
N LEU A 77 24.02 4.17 -1.71
CA LEU A 77 23.57 3.36 -2.84
C LEU A 77 24.75 3.01 -3.76
N SER A 78 25.59 3.97 -4.03
CA SER A 78 26.78 3.82 -4.88
C SER A 78 27.81 2.86 -4.29
N SER A 79 28.12 2.98 -2.98
CA SER A 79 29.07 2.08 -2.32
C SER A 79 28.54 0.65 -2.20
N LEU A 80 27.23 0.49 -1.99
CA LEU A 80 26.56 -0.80 -1.98
C LEU A 80 26.71 -1.52 -3.33
N GLY A 81 26.46 -0.83 -4.44
CA GLY A 81 26.65 -1.41 -5.77
C GLY A 81 28.09 -1.85 -6.04
N ALA A 82 29.07 -0.99 -5.71
CA ALA A 82 30.48 -1.32 -5.83
C ALA A 82 30.90 -2.51 -4.94
N ALA A 83 30.36 -2.60 -3.73
CA ALA A 83 30.65 -3.71 -2.82
C ALA A 83 30.06 -5.03 -3.32
N ILE A 84 28.81 -5.03 -3.83
CA ILE A 84 28.19 -6.23 -4.42
C ILE A 84 29.04 -6.79 -5.56
N GLN A 85 29.56 -5.93 -6.45
CA GLN A 85 30.37 -6.34 -7.59
C GLN A 85 31.70 -6.99 -7.17
N ARG A 86 32.30 -6.52 -6.07
CA ARG A 86 33.62 -6.98 -5.59
C ARG A 86 33.56 -8.07 -4.53
N TRP A 87 32.35 -8.39 -4.04
CA TRP A 87 32.21 -9.37 -2.96
C TRP A 87 32.60 -10.76 -3.42
N ASP A 88 33.38 -11.46 -2.58
CA ASP A 88 33.74 -12.84 -2.84
C ASP A 88 32.55 -13.76 -2.56
N CYS A 89 31.87 -14.19 -3.61
CA CYS A 89 30.73 -15.11 -3.57
C CYS A 89 30.56 -15.78 -4.94
N HIS A 90 29.74 -16.81 -4.98
CA HIS A 90 29.41 -17.49 -6.23
C HIS A 90 28.76 -16.52 -7.23
N GLU A 91 29.10 -16.64 -8.52
CA GLU A 91 28.63 -15.76 -9.59
C GLU A 91 27.12 -15.61 -9.63
N SER A 92 26.37 -16.71 -9.53
CA SER A 92 24.89 -16.68 -9.54
C SER A 92 24.29 -15.89 -8.35
N VAL A 93 24.95 -15.87 -7.20
CA VAL A 93 24.57 -15.09 -6.03
C VAL A 93 24.81 -13.61 -6.29
N ARG A 94 25.97 -13.30 -6.89
CA ARG A 94 26.34 -11.93 -7.27
C ARG A 94 25.36 -11.37 -8.30
N ASP A 95 25.07 -12.10 -9.36
CA ASP A 95 24.19 -11.69 -10.45
C ASP A 95 22.76 -11.46 -9.93
N ALA A 96 22.28 -12.33 -9.04
CA ALA A 96 21.00 -12.15 -8.39
C ALA A 96 20.94 -10.84 -7.59
N MET A 97 21.99 -10.47 -6.87
CA MET A 97 22.07 -9.22 -6.12
C MET A 97 22.20 -8.02 -7.04
N ILE A 98 23.04 -8.09 -8.08
CA ILE A 98 23.23 -6.98 -9.05
C ILE A 98 21.94 -6.67 -9.76
N SER A 99 21.20 -7.68 -10.23
CA SER A 99 19.92 -7.48 -10.91
C SER A 99 18.92 -6.70 -10.04
N ARG A 100 18.78 -7.06 -8.75
CA ARG A 100 17.86 -6.40 -7.80
C ARG A 100 18.37 -5.02 -7.41
N TYR A 101 19.65 -4.86 -7.23
CA TYR A 101 20.28 -3.56 -7.00
C TYR A 101 20.00 -2.59 -8.17
N ASN A 102 20.15 -3.04 -9.40
CA ASN A 102 19.83 -2.22 -10.57
C ASN A 102 18.37 -1.78 -10.58
N THR A 103 17.45 -2.70 -10.25
CA THR A 103 16.03 -2.37 -10.10
C THR A 103 15.79 -1.33 -8.99
N MET A 104 16.51 -1.42 -7.87
CA MET A 104 16.43 -0.41 -6.81
C MET A 104 16.90 0.96 -7.30
N VAL A 105 18.00 1.02 -8.03
CA VAL A 105 18.54 2.27 -8.62
C VAL A 105 17.54 2.85 -9.63
N GLU A 106 17.09 2.06 -10.58
CA GLU A 106 16.17 2.45 -11.64
C GLU A 106 14.80 2.92 -11.11
N SER A 107 14.39 2.44 -9.93
CA SER A 107 13.15 2.87 -9.30
C SER A 107 13.12 4.36 -8.94
N GLY A 108 14.29 4.99 -8.75
CA GLY A 108 14.42 6.35 -8.27
C GLY A 108 13.98 6.59 -6.83
N ILE A 109 13.51 5.53 -6.11
CA ILE A 109 13.06 5.64 -4.72
C ILE A 109 14.25 5.85 -3.77
N PHE A 110 15.42 5.33 -4.13
CA PHE A 110 16.62 5.44 -3.30
C PHE A 110 17.53 6.55 -3.83
N THR A 111 18.10 7.33 -2.92
CA THR A 111 19.02 8.43 -3.23
C THR A 111 20.19 8.45 -2.23
N ASP A 112 21.34 8.92 -2.69
CA ASP A 112 22.47 9.26 -1.81
C ASP A 112 22.45 10.74 -1.40
N ASP A 113 21.61 11.56 -2.04
CA ASP A 113 21.46 12.98 -1.72
C ASP A 113 20.48 13.18 -0.56
N GLN A 114 21.02 13.60 0.59
CA GLN A 114 20.24 13.90 1.79
C GLN A 114 19.25 15.06 1.58
N SER A 115 19.54 15.98 0.68
CA SER A 115 18.68 17.14 0.41
C SER A 115 17.41 16.77 -0.34
N GLU A 116 17.44 15.67 -1.11
CA GLU A 116 16.28 15.13 -1.83
C GLU A 116 15.48 14.11 -0.99
N ALA A 117 16.05 13.65 0.12
CA ALA A 117 15.45 12.59 0.91
C ALA A 117 14.20 13.06 1.65
N SER A 118 13.14 12.28 1.53
CA SER A 118 11.89 12.48 2.25
C SER A 118 12.03 12.04 3.69
N ASP A 119 11.59 12.88 4.61
CA ASP A 119 11.46 12.54 6.02
C ASP A 119 10.03 12.09 6.33
N LEU A 120 9.80 10.78 6.26
CA LEU A 120 8.48 10.19 6.49
C LEU A 120 8.00 10.41 7.94
N GLU A 121 8.90 10.47 8.91
CA GLU A 121 8.56 10.75 10.31
C GLU A 121 8.05 12.18 10.48
N ARG A 122 8.75 13.15 9.92
CA ARG A 122 8.32 14.55 9.90
C ARG A 122 6.99 14.73 9.20
N ILE A 123 6.79 14.04 8.06
CA ILE A 123 5.54 14.07 7.30
C ILE A 123 4.39 13.51 8.16
N ALA A 124 4.60 12.38 8.82
CA ALA A 124 3.62 11.78 9.72
C ALA A 124 3.27 12.73 10.89
N GLY A 125 4.26 13.37 11.49
CA GLY A 125 4.07 14.39 12.53
C GLY A 125 3.23 15.58 12.06
N GLN A 126 3.40 16.00 10.81
CA GLN A 126 2.60 17.09 10.22
C GLN A 126 1.12 16.75 10.02
N LEU A 127 0.78 15.47 10.02
CA LEU A 127 -0.57 14.95 9.82
C LEU A 127 -1.21 14.44 11.12
N SER A 128 -0.53 14.54 12.26
CA SER A 128 -0.96 13.98 13.55
C SER A 128 -2.29 14.55 14.06
N GLU A 129 -2.63 15.79 13.70
CA GLU A 129 -3.90 16.43 14.05
C GLU A 129 -5.01 16.20 13.02
N GLY A 130 -4.78 15.32 12.09
CA GLY A 130 -5.69 14.96 11.02
C GLY A 130 -5.26 15.48 9.67
N GLY A 131 -5.36 14.63 8.68
CA GLY A 131 -4.96 14.86 7.31
C GLY A 131 -4.80 13.56 6.56
N ALA A 132 -4.28 13.64 5.34
CA ALA A 132 -4.04 12.46 4.51
C ALA A 132 -2.64 12.51 3.87
N LEU A 133 -1.95 11.38 3.90
CA LEU A 133 -0.79 11.12 3.07
C LEU A 133 -1.24 10.27 1.89
N ILE A 134 -1.10 10.79 0.70
CA ILE A 134 -1.44 10.10 -0.54
C ILE A 134 -0.14 9.65 -1.20
N ILE A 135 -0.03 8.35 -1.43
CA ILE A 135 1.05 7.78 -2.23
C ILE A 135 0.54 7.59 -3.64
N ASN A 136 0.89 8.51 -4.50
CA ASN A 136 0.47 8.49 -5.90
C ASN A 136 1.33 7.50 -6.68
N MET A 137 0.73 6.36 -7.04
CA MET A 137 1.38 5.29 -7.81
C MET A 137 0.90 5.23 -9.27
N LYS A 138 0.25 6.29 -9.74
CA LYS A 138 -0.21 6.39 -11.13
C LYS A 138 0.99 6.27 -12.07
N ASN A 139 0.83 5.45 -13.10
CA ASN A 139 1.85 5.16 -14.12
C ASN A 139 3.12 4.47 -13.58
N GLN A 140 3.14 4.01 -12.33
CA GLN A 140 4.25 3.22 -11.80
C GLN A 140 4.17 1.77 -12.25
N PHE A 141 5.31 1.16 -12.55
CA PHE A 141 5.40 -0.28 -12.82
C PHE A 141 5.03 -1.10 -11.58
N SER A 142 4.52 -2.31 -11.78
CA SER A 142 4.11 -3.21 -10.69
C SER A 142 5.22 -3.45 -9.66
N THR A 143 6.47 -3.58 -10.11
CA THR A 143 7.65 -3.74 -9.25
C THR A 143 7.84 -2.54 -8.32
N ILE A 144 7.74 -1.31 -8.84
CA ILE A 144 7.87 -0.08 -8.05
C ILE A 144 6.73 0.02 -7.03
N ARG A 145 5.50 -0.35 -7.41
CA ARG A 145 4.36 -0.40 -6.48
C ARG A 145 4.63 -1.35 -5.33
N ARG A 146 5.09 -2.58 -5.60
CA ARG A 146 5.43 -3.58 -4.57
C ARG A 146 6.54 -3.07 -3.63
N MET A 147 7.62 -2.53 -4.18
CA MET A 147 8.71 -1.93 -3.40
C MET A 147 8.21 -0.80 -2.49
N THR A 148 7.39 0.11 -3.04
CA THR A 148 6.81 1.22 -2.29
C THR A 148 5.96 0.74 -1.12
N VAL A 149 5.11 -0.24 -1.36
CA VAL A 149 4.24 -0.81 -0.33
C VAL A 149 5.06 -1.47 0.78
N GLU A 150 6.08 -2.27 0.46
CA GLU A 150 6.99 -2.88 1.43
C GLU A 150 7.70 -1.83 2.30
N ILE A 151 8.23 -0.78 1.68
CA ILE A 151 8.89 0.32 2.40
C ILE A 151 7.90 1.02 3.35
N LEU A 152 6.73 1.39 2.84
CA LEU A 152 5.73 2.11 3.63
C LEU A 152 5.25 1.30 4.82
N LEU A 153 4.89 0.05 4.63
CA LEU A 153 4.41 -0.81 5.71
C LEU A 153 5.47 -1.03 6.79
N SER A 154 6.71 -1.27 6.37
CA SER A 154 7.81 -1.41 7.32
C SER A 154 8.00 -0.11 8.12
N LYS A 155 8.01 1.04 7.46
CA LYS A 155 8.19 2.35 8.12
C LYS A 155 7.02 2.73 9.01
N LEU A 156 5.78 2.50 8.58
CA LEU A 156 4.60 2.72 9.39
C LEU A 156 4.59 1.83 10.64
N THR A 157 5.01 0.57 10.49
CA THR A 157 5.18 -0.35 11.62
C THR A 157 6.22 0.16 12.60
N ASP A 158 7.37 0.65 12.12
CA ASP A 158 8.42 1.22 12.98
C ASP A 158 7.93 2.47 13.73
N LEU A 159 7.18 3.36 13.08
CA LEU A 159 6.61 4.56 13.69
C LEU A 159 5.57 4.24 14.78
N LEU A 160 4.75 3.22 14.55
CA LEU A 160 3.74 2.78 15.51
C LEU A 160 4.36 2.04 16.69
N THR A 161 5.31 1.14 16.47
CA THR A 161 5.99 0.41 17.53
C THR A 161 6.86 1.31 18.40
N SER A 162 7.41 2.39 17.84
CA SER A 162 8.15 3.41 18.58
C SER A 162 7.26 4.49 19.20
N TRP A 163 5.94 4.36 19.13
CA TRP A 163 4.95 5.32 19.64
C TRP A 163 5.05 6.74 19.07
N LYS A 164 5.72 6.91 17.93
CA LYS A 164 5.76 8.17 17.17
C LYS A 164 4.43 8.46 16.44
N LEU A 165 3.67 7.41 16.16
CA LEU A 165 2.28 7.46 15.75
C LEU A 165 1.42 6.60 16.68
N ARG A 166 0.15 7.00 16.90
CA ARG A 166 -0.79 6.25 17.75
C ARG A 166 -1.66 5.28 16.93
N ALA A 167 -2.13 5.75 15.79
CA ALA A 167 -2.99 4.96 14.90
C ALA A 167 -2.95 5.52 13.48
N ILE A 168 -3.23 4.66 12.51
CA ILE A 168 -3.30 5.00 11.09
C ILE A 168 -4.51 4.31 10.48
N PHE A 169 -5.25 5.06 9.65
CA PHE A 169 -6.25 4.48 8.75
C PHE A 169 -5.61 4.33 7.36
N LEU A 170 -5.35 3.09 6.97
CA LEU A 170 -4.72 2.75 5.70
C LEU A 170 -5.79 2.37 4.68
N PHE A 171 -5.87 3.11 3.59
CA PHE A 171 -6.73 2.80 2.45
C PHE A 171 -5.87 2.23 1.32
N ALA A 172 -6.08 0.97 1.01
CA ALA A 172 -5.36 0.22 -0.01
C ALA A 172 -6.25 0.05 -1.25
N GLU A 173 -6.13 1.00 -2.17
CA GLU A 173 -6.86 1.01 -3.43
C GLU A 173 -6.29 -0.02 -4.40
N GLU A 174 -7.15 -0.65 -5.20
CA GLU A 174 -6.79 -1.74 -6.11
C GLU A 174 -5.96 -2.82 -5.42
N ALA A 175 -6.42 -3.22 -4.23
CA ALA A 175 -5.68 -4.09 -3.32
C ALA A 175 -5.24 -5.42 -3.98
N HIS A 176 -5.99 -5.92 -4.96
CA HIS A 176 -5.68 -7.13 -5.73
C HIS A 176 -4.33 -7.04 -6.47
N LEU A 177 -3.81 -5.83 -6.75
CA LEU A 177 -2.55 -5.66 -7.45
C LEU A 177 -1.32 -6.00 -6.60
N TYR A 178 -1.45 -6.00 -5.27
CA TYR A 178 -0.31 -6.19 -4.37
C TYR A 178 -0.57 -7.10 -3.16
N LEU A 179 -1.81 -7.59 -2.95
CA LEU A 179 -2.15 -8.50 -1.85
C LEU A 179 -1.91 -9.99 -2.16
N ARG A 180 -1.18 -10.32 -3.20
CA ARG A 180 -1.06 -11.71 -3.69
C ARG A 180 -0.17 -12.63 -2.86
N GLU A 181 0.58 -12.14 -1.86
CA GLU A 181 1.63 -12.91 -1.20
C GLU A 181 1.41 -13.11 0.31
N THR A 182 1.91 -14.23 0.83
CA THR A 182 1.79 -14.72 2.22
C THR A 182 2.23 -13.72 3.30
N TYR A 183 3.10 -12.80 2.97
CA TYR A 183 3.60 -11.79 3.91
C TYR A 183 2.49 -10.86 4.43
N TRP A 184 1.50 -10.55 3.60
CA TRP A 184 0.37 -9.69 3.98
C TRP A 184 -0.56 -10.30 5.03
N GLU A 185 -0.75 -11.61 5.01
CA GLU A 185 -1.58 -12.30 6.00
C GLU A 185 -1.04 -12.09 7.42
N ASP A 186 0.27 -12.23 7.58
CA ASP A 186 0.96 -11.98 8.86
C ASP A 186 0.86 -10.51 9.30
N ILE A 187 0.98 -9.58 8.35
CA ILE A 187 0.89 -8.15 8.63
C ILE A 187 -0.54 -7.77 8.98
N ILE A 188 -1.54 -8.21 8.22
CA ILE A 188 -2.95 -7.89 8.44
C ILE A 188 -3.40 -8.39 9.81
N THR A 189 -3.01 -9.60 10.20
CA THR A 189 -3.32 -10.17 11.51
C THR A 189 -2.74 -9.34 12.66
N ARG A 190 -1.54 -8.77 12.47
CA ARG A 190 -0.82 -7.97 13.48
C ARG A 190 -1.12 -6.48 13.40
N MET A 191 -1.51 -5.96 12.24
CA MET A 191 -1.71 -4.53 12.00
C MET A 191 -2.69 -3.90 12.98
N ARG A 192 -3.78 -4.58 13.29
CA ARG A 192 -4.79 -4.11 14.24
C ARG A 192 -4.19 -3.87 15.63
N HIS A 193 -3.35 -4.79 16.12
CA HIS A 193 -2.66 -4.66 17.40
C HIS A 193 -1.60 -3.55 17.41
N LEU A 194 -1.11 -3.19 16.23
CA LEU A 194 -0.15 -2.09 16.05
C LEU A 194 -0.83 -0.73 15.87
N GLY A 195 -2.17 -0.67 15.76
CA GLY A 195 -2.90 0.56 15.52
C GLY A 195 -3.04 0.92 14.04
N ILE A 196 -2.92 -0.06 13.12
CA ILE A 196 -3.22 0.12 11.70
C ILE A 196 -4.62 -0.43 11.41
N PHE A 197 -5.54 0.45 11.02
CA PHE A 197 -6.88 0.10 10.58
C PHE A 197 -6.90 0.12 9.06
N THR A 198 -7.08 -1.04 8.44
CA THR A 198 -6.92 -1.18 6.99
C THR A 198 -8.27 -1.32 6.30
N THR A 199 -8.45 -0.57 5.23
CA THR A 199 -9.54 -0.72 4.26
C THR A 199 -8.97 -1.16 2.92
N PHE A 200 -9.33 -2.36 2.47
CA PHE A 200 -8.99 -2.85 1.14
C PHE A 200 -10.10 -2.53 0.17
N ILE A 201 -9.74 -1.92 -0.96
CA ILE A 201 -10.66 -1.56 -2.03
C ILE A 201 -10.27 -2.35 -3.27
N THR A 202 -11.21 -3.09 -3.84
CA THR A 202 -10.97 -3.92 -5.02
C THR A 202 -12.23 -4.10 -5.85
N ASN A 203 -12.05 -4.21 -7.15
CA ASN A 203 -13.06 -4.62 -8.11
C ASN A 203 -12.91 -6.11 -8.52
N GLN A 204 -11.93 -6.83 -7.93
CA GLN A 204 -11.65 -8.25 -8.17
C GLN A 204 -11.57 -9.01 -6.84
N PRO A 205 -12.69 -9.19 -6.15
CA PRO A 205 -12.71 -9.83 -4.85
C PRO A 205 -12.25 -11.29 -4.87
N ASP A 206 -12.46 -12.02 -5.96
CA ASP A 206 -12.03 -13.41 -6.15
C ASP A 206 -10.50 -13.58 -6.12
N THR A 207 -9.74 -12.53 -6.38
CA THR A 207 -8.27 -12.55 -6.35
C THR A 207 -7.70 -12.35 -4.93
N ILE A 208 -8.52 -11.91 -3.97
CA ILE A 208 -8.13 -11.71 -2.59
C ILE A 208 -8.32 -13.00 -1.80
N ARG A 209 -7.31 -13.40 -1.04
CA ARG A 209 -7.36 -14.66 -0.28
C ARG A 209 -8.46 -14.65 0.77
N GLU A 210 -9.10 -15.80 0.94
CA GLU A 210 -10.18 -16.00 1.92
C GLU A 210 -9.75 -15.66 3.36
N SER A 211 -8.49 -15.92 3.72
CA SER A 211 -7.92 -15.57 5.04
C SER A 211 -8.02 -14.08 5.37
N ILE A 212 -7.93 -13.21 4.38
CA ILE A 212 -8.08 -11.75 4.54
C ILE A 212 -9.54 -11.39 4.82
N TYR A 213 -10.47 -11.97 4.07
CA TYR A 213 -11.90 -11.75 4.30
C TYR A 213 -12.36 -12.21 5.67
N ARG A 214 -11.85 -13.34 6.17
CA ARG A 214 -12.20 -13.87 7.50
C ARG A 214 -11.80 -12.93 8.63
N GLN A 215 -10.88 -12.00 8.39
CA GLN A 215 -10.43 -11.00 9.35
C GLN A 215 -11.11 -9.64 9.17
N ALA A 216 -11.92 -9.48 8.12
CA ALA A 216 -12.66 -8.25 7.91
C ALA A 216 -13.79 -8.12 8.93
N ASP A 217 -13.82 -7.01 9.66
CA ASP A 217 -14.91 -6.68 10.57
C ASP A 217 -16.15 -6.23 9.80
N ASN A 218 -15.95 -5.58 8.66
CA ASN A 218 -17.01 -5.03 7.81
C ASN A 218 -16.71 -5.25 6.33
N ILE A 219 -17.75 -5.52 5.56
CA ILE A 219 -17.70 -5.64 4.10
C ILE A 219 -18.71 -4.64 3.52
N PHE A 220 -18.24 -3.84 2.58
CA PHE A 220 -19.01 -2.87 1.83
C PHE A 220 -19.10 -3.35 0.38
N LEU A 221 -20.29 -3.79 -0.05
CA LEU A 221 -20.52 -4.30 -1.39
C LEU A 221 -21.27 -3.27 -2.22
N PHE A 222 -20.71 -2.94 -3.35
CA PHE A 222 -21.39 -2.22 -4.41
C PHE A 222 -21.95 -3.22 -5.43
N ASN A 223 -22.50 -2.71 -6.54
CA ASN A 223 -23.05 -3.58 -7.57
C ASN A 223 -21.98 -4.51 -8.17
N PHE A 224 -22.23 -5.82 -8.13
CA PHE A 224 -21.43 -6.87 -8.74
C PHE A 224 -22.32 -7.77 -9.61
N VAL A 225 -21.86 -8.08 -10.82
CA VAL A 225 -22.55 -8.97 -11.76
C VAL A 225 -21.79 -10.26 -12.03
N ASN A 226 -20.49 -10.33 -11.70
CA ASN A 226 -19.68 -11.51 -11.91
C ASN A 226 -20.01 -12.57 -10.84
N GLU A 227 -20.31 -13.81 -11.30
CA GLU A 227 -20.74 -14.90 -10.41
C GLU A 227 -19.64 -15.35 -9.44
N ASN A 228 -18.38 -15.43 -9.91
CA ASN A 228 -17.25 -15.85 -9.06
C ASN A 228 -16.99 -14.85 -7.94
N ASP A 229 -17.09 -13.56 -8.24
CA ASP A 229 -16.96 -12.49 -7.25
C ASP A 229 -18.05 -12.58 -6.19
N LEU A 230 -19.30 -12.75 -6.62
CA LEU A 230 -20.45 -12.89 -5.75
C LEU A 230 -20.34 -14.16 -4.89
N GLU A 231 -19.89 -15.28 -5.45
CA GLU A 231 -19.68 -16.50 -4.71
C GLU A 231 -18.59 -16.33 -3.63
N THR A 232 -17.47 -15.69 -3.98
CA THR A 232 -16.38 -15.44 -3.05
C THR A 232 -16.86 -14.61 -1.85
N VAL A 233 -17.57 -13.52 -2.11
CA VAL A 233 -18.07 -12.64 -1.04
C VAL A 233 -19.18 -13.30 -0.23
N SER A 234 -20.07 -14.08 -0.86
CA SER A 234 -21.15 -14.76 -0.16
C SER A 234 -20.66 -15.83 0.83
N LYS A 235 -19.53 -16.49 0.55
CA LYS A 235 -18.93 -17.49 1.46
C LYS A 235 -18.41 -16.89 2.77
N VAL A 236 -18.01 -15.64 2.76
CA VAL A 236 -17.48 -14.95 3.95
C VAL A 236 -18.51 -14.08 4.65
N ALA A 237 -19.63 -13.80 3.99
CA ALA A 237 -20.74 -13.14 4.63
C ALA A 237 -21.35 -14.08 5.69
N ARG A 238 -21.47 -13.60 6.93
CA ARG A 238 -22.06 -14.37 8.06
C ARG A 238 -23.59 -14.48 7.96
N ILE A 239 -24.15 -14.33 6.78
CA ILE A 239 -25.58 -14.35 6.48
C ILE A 239 -25.81 -15.26 5.27
N ASP A 240 -27.08 -15.50 4.95
CA ASP A 240 -27.43 -16.31 3.79
C ASP A 240 -26.80 -15.76 2.48
N GLY A 241 -25.90 -16.56 1.90
CA GLY A 241 -25.13 -16.17 0.73
C GLY A 241 -25.99 -15.89 -0.51
N GLU A 242 -27.11 -16.57 -0.68
CA GLU A 242 -28.01 -16.35 -1.81
C GLU A 242 -28.71 -14.99 -1.72
N SER A 243 -29.13 -14.59 -0.53
CA SER A 243 -29.67 -13.24 -0.30
C SER A 243 -28.65 -12.15 -0.59
N VAL A 244 -27.37 -12.35 -0.21
CA VAL A 244 -26.29 -11.40 -0.50
C VAL A 244 -26.09 -11.25 -2.00
N LYS A 245 -26.04 -12.35 -2.75
CA LYS A 245 -25.90 -12.36 -4.21
C LYS A 245 -27.04 -11.61 -4.90
N LEU A 246 -28.28 -11.89 -4.51
CA LEU A 246 -29.45 -11.22 -5.09
C LEU A 246 -29.43 -9.72 -4.84
N ILE A 247 -29.18 -9.29 -3.61
CA ILE A 247 -29.12 -7.86 -3.26
C ILE A 247 -27.98 -7.18 -4.02
N ALA A 248 -26.76 -7.77 -4.04
CA ALA A 248 -25.60 -7.15 -4.66
C ALA A 248 -25.76 -6.96 -6.18
N ARG A 249 -26.45 -7.87 -6.88
CA ARG A 249 -26.75 -7.75 -8.30
C ARG A 249 -27.70 -6.59 -8.62
N ASP A 250 -28.66 -6.34 -7.76
CA ASP A 250 -29.73 -5.38 -8.01
C ASP A 250 -29.48 -4.02 -7.33
N LEU A 251 -28.28 -3.80 -6.74
CA LEU A 251 -27.93 -2.53 -6.13
C LEU A 251 -27.96 -1.39 -7.15
N PRO A 252 -28.74 -0.34 -6.91
CA PRO A 252 -28.72 0.84 -7.76
C PRO A 252 -27.37 1.58 -7.69
N PRO A 253 -27.04 2.43 -8.65
CA PRO A 253 -25.87 3.32 -8.58
C PRO A 253 -25.85 4.09 -7.25
N HIS A 254 -24.67 4.26 -6.68
CA HIS A 254 -24.44 4.93 -5.40
C HIS A 254 -25.07 4.26 -4.17
N HIS A 255 -25.50 3.01 -4.29
CA HIS A 255 -25.95 2.21 -3.14
C HIS A 255 -24.89 1.17 -2.77
N CYS A 256 -24.84 0.86 -1.49
CA CYS A 256 -23.90 -0.08 -0.91
C CYS A 256 -24.63 -0.99 0.09
N LEU A 257 -24.39 -2.30 0.00
CA LEU A 257 -24.77 -3.26 1.03
C LEU A 257 -23.63 -3.32 2.05
N ILE A 258 -23.93 -3.02 3.31
CA ILE A 258 -23.00 -3.11 4.43
C ILE A 258 -23.30 -4.37 5.21
N ILE A 259 -22.27 -5.18 5.49
CA ILE A 259 -22.33 -6.40 6.30
C ILE A 259 -21.22 -6.34 7.34
N GLY A 260 -21.49 -6.70 8.57
CA GLY A 260 -20.48 -6.80 9.62
C GLY A 260 -20.81 -6.02 10.90
N GLU A 261 -19.78 -5.77 11.69
CA GLU A 261 -19.92 -5.21 13.04
C GLU A 261 -20.50 -3.80 13.07
N ALA A 262 -20.20 -2.97 12.07
CA ALA A 262 -20.72 -1.60 11.97
C ALA A 262 -22.26 -1.54 11.93
N VAL A 263 -22.90 -2.62 11.54
CA VAL A 263 -24.36 -2.75 11.42
C VAL A 263 -24.91 -3.86 12.32
N ASN A 264 -24.17 -4.21 13.39
CA ASN A 264 -24.52 -5.29 14.33
C ASN A 264 -24.83 -6.64 13.62
N ASN A 265 -24.12 -6.91 12.52
CA ASN A 265 -24.29 -8.06 11.65
C ASN A 265 -25.68 -8.17 10.95
N PHE A 266 -26.49 -7.12 10.96
CA PHE A 266 -27.69 -7.03 10.15
C PHE A 266 -27.34 -6.35 8.81
N PRO A 267 -27.50 -7.02 7.66
CA PRO A 267 -27.20 -6.42 6.36
C PRO A 267 -28.11 -5.23 6.08
N ILE A 268 -27.51 -4.10 5.73
CA ILE A 268 -28.23 -2.85 5.46
C ILE A 268 -27.80 -2.30 4.10
N VAL A 269 -28.77 -1.92 3.28
CA VAL A 269 -28.52 -1.15 2.05
C VAL A 269 -28.58 0.33 2.37
N VAL A 270 -27.52 1.05 2.01
CA VAL A 270 -27.39 2.49 2.24
C VAL A 270 -27.15 3.25 0.94
N ASN A 271 -27.59 4.48 0.87
CA ASN A 271 -27.23 5.40 -0.19
C ASN A 271 -25.94 6.15 0.19
N VAL A 272 -24.95 6.13 -0.70
CA VAL A 272 -23.66 6.78 -0.49
C VAL A 272 -23.75 8.22 -0.97
N ARG A 273 -23.53 9.15 -0.07
CA ARG A 273 -23.53 10.60 -0.39
C ARG A 273 -22.34 10.97 -1.26
N SER A 274 -22.54 11.91 -2.15
CA SER A 274 -21.43 12.55 -2.88
C SER A 274 -20.48 13.24 -1.91
N ILE A 275 -19.19 13.22 -2.24
CA ILE A 275 -18.16 13.89 -1.45
C ILE A 275 -17.99 15.35 -1.91
N ASP A 276 -17.58 16.19 -0.96
CA ASP A 276 -17.35 17.61 -1.20
C ASP A 276 -15.94 17.93 -1.73
N ALA A 277 -15.07 16.92 -1.83
CA ALA A 277 -13.72 17.06 -2.37
C ALA A 277 -13.71 16.86 -3.90
N GLU A 278 -12.72 17.47 -4.55
CA GLU A 278 -12.44 17.18 -5.95
C GLU A 278 -11.75 15.82 -6.06
N THR A 279 -12.31 14.94 -6.88
CA THR A 279 -11.67 13.66 -7.24
C THR A 279 -11.42 13.62 -8.74
N MET A 280 -10.38 12.89 -9.15
CA MET A 280 -10.02 12.72 -10.57
C MET A 280 -10.64 11.44 -11.17
N GLY A 281 -11.45 10.72 -10.40
CA GLY A 281 -12.07 9.43 -10.76
C GLY A 281 -13.35 9.56 -11.58
N GLU A 282 -13.42 10.50 -12.53
CA GLU A 282 -14.56 10.57 -13.44
C GLU A 282 -14.39 9.59 -14.59
N THR A 283 -15.37 8.69 -14.77
CA THR A 283 -15.46 7.86 -15.97
C THR A 283 -15.69 8.76 -17.17
N ARG A 284 -14.72 8.83 -18.08
CA ARG A 284 -14.89 9.54 -19.33
C ARG A 284 -15.88 8.78 -20.21
N PHE A 285 -17.04 9.34 -20.41
CA PHE A 285 -18.00 8.83 -21.39
C PHE A 285 -17.59 9.36 -22.76
N PHE A 286 -16.98 8.50 -23.59
CA PHE A 286 -16.46 8.87 -24.92
C PHE A 286 -17.56 9.25 -25.94
N PHE A 287 -18.84 9.07 -25.61
CA PHE A 287 -19.97 9.23 -26.49
C PHE A 287 -21.11 10.09 -25.89
N ARG A 288 -20.80 10.93 -24.91
CA ARG A 288 -21.73 11.96 -24.47
C ARG A 288 -21.21 13.31 -24.94
N ASP A 289 -22.03 13.96 -25.81
CA ASP A 289 -21.90 15.36 -26.21
C ASP A 289 -21.98 16.29 -24.99
#